data_aacaeb227b84025ce416d1b0f31d3d00
#
_entry.id   aacaeb227b84025ce416d1b0f31d3d00
#
_cell.length_a   1.000
_cell.length_b   1.000
_cell.length_c   1.000
_cell.angle_alpha   90.00
_cell.angle_beta   90.00
_cell.angle_gamma   90.00
#
_symmetry.space_group_name_H-M   'P 1'
#
loop_
_entity.id
_entity.type
_entity.pdbx_description
1 polymer ?
#
loop_
_entity_poly.entity_id
_entity_poly.type
_entity_poly.pdbx_seq_one_letter_code
_entity_poly.pdbx_strand_id
1 'polypeptide(L)'
;MAFFEDVILADSIEIKTTPENIFNFLTSIVDDDSYRAWHKEDHVSFRWLKGQPWVDESVIYAEEYIHGKLHKLKFKITRIVPNERIEYTPVSRFIRKFFPKNEFMIEQKGESCLFIASGHYRLGWIGKIFFKKAIENGLSSVKKHMKEEGENLKRILE
;
A
#
# COMPACT_ATOMS: atom_id res chain seq x y z
N MET A 1 26.42 -8.24 -14.36
CA MET A 1 25.23 -8.99 -13.91
C MET A 1 24.64 -8.28 -12.68
N ALA A 2 23.36 -7.92 -12.76
CA ALA A 2 22.69 -7.34 -11.60
C ALA A 2 22.33 -8.44 -10.60
N PHE A 3 22.74 -8.28 -9.33
CA PHE A 3 22.40 -9.23 -8.27
C PHE A 3 20.93 -9.13 -7.86
N PHE A 4 20.27 -8.01 -8.18
CA PHE A 4 18.88 -7.76 -7.86
C PHE A 4 18.12 -7.30 -9.08
N GLU A 5 16.86 -7.69 -9.16
CA GLU A 5 15.92 -7.23 -10.16
C GLU A 5 14.84 -6.39 -9.49
N ASP A 6 14.58 -5.22 -10.03
CA ASP A 6 13.52 -4.34 -9.54
C ASP A 6 12.21 -4.70 -10.24
N VAL A 7 11.17 -4.96 -9.45
CA VAL A 7 9.82 -5.27 -9.93
C VAL A 7 8.86 -4.25 -9.36
N ILE A 8 8.04 -3.67 -10.22
CA ILE A 8 6.96 -2.77 -9.79
C ILE A 8 5.65 -3.53 -9.92
N LEU A 9 4.97 -3.71 -8.81
CA LEU A 9 3.64 -4.29 -8.76
C LEU A 9 2.65 -3.15 -8.60
N ALA A 10 1.67 -3.06 -9.50
CA ALA A 10 0.68 -1.98 -9.45
C ALA A 10 -0.70 -2.50 -9.81
N ASP A 11 -1.72 -1.88 -9.21
CA ASP A 11 -3.11 -2.06 -9.57
C ASP A 11 -3.79 -0.70 -9.64
N SER A 12 -4.65 -0.51 -10.63
CA SER A 12 -5.35 0.75 -10.82
C SER A 12 -6.84 0.51 -11.03
N ILE A 13 -7.65 1.47 -10.57
CA ILE A 13 -9.09 1.42 -10.72
C ILE A 13 -9.63 2.83 -10.92
N GLU A 14 -10.60 2.97 -11.82
CA GLU A 14 -11.29 4.24 -12.05
C GLU A 14 -12.46 4.36 -11.07
N ILE A 15 -12.53 5.49 -10.38
CA ILE A 15 -13.57 5.78 -9.38
C ILE A 15 -14.25 7.10 -9.74
N LYS A 16 -15.57 7.10 -9.79
CA LYS A 16 -16.37 8.30 -10.06
C LYS A 16 -16.48 9.16 -8.79
N THR A 17 -15.40 9.87 -8.51
CA THR A 17 -15.30 10.77 -7.35
C THR A 17 -14.21 11.81 -7.62
N THR A 18 -13.95 12.67 -6.65
CA THR A 18 -12.90 13.69 -6.75
C THR A 18 -11.60 13.20 -6.11
N PRO A 19 -10.44 13.76 -6.52
CA PRO A 19 -9.18 13.46 -5.86
C PRO A 19 -9.19 13.75 -4.36
N GLU A 20 -9.87 14.82 -3.96
CA GLU A 20 -10.03 15.20 -2.55
C GLU A 20 -10.76 14.13 -1.75
N ASN A 21 -11.82 13.55 -2.29
CA ASN A 21 -12.59 12.51 -1.62
C ASN A 21 -11.73 11.26 -1.37
N ILE A 22 -10.93 10.86 -2.35
CA ILE A 22 -10.01 9.73 -2.20
C ILE A 22 -8.95 10.05 -1.14
N PHE A 23 -8.29 11.19 -1.27
CA PHE A 23 -7.24 11.60 -0.34
C PHE A 23 -7.77 11.75 1.09
N ASN A 24 -8.94 12.36 1.26
CA ASN A 24 -9.56 12.53 2.57
C ASN A 24 -9.95 11.20 3.19
N PHE A 25 -10.43 10.25 2.40
CA PHE A 25 -10.71 8.91 2.89
C PHE A 25 -9.44 8.24 3.43
N LEU A 26 -8.36 8.24 2.64
CA LEU A 26 -7.09 7.62 3.04
C LEU A 26 -6.51 8.27 4.29
N THR A 27 -6.55 9.60 4.36
CA THR A 27 -5.99 10.34 5.50
C THR A 27 -6.91 10.38 6.72
N SER A 28 -8.14 9.87 6.59
CA SER A 28 -9.04 9.66 7.73
C SER A 28 -8.72 8.38 8.51
N ILE A 29 -7.84 7.53 7.98
CA ILE A 29 -7.45 6.28 8.62
C ILE A 29 -6.47 6.60 9.75
N VAL A 30 -6.93 6.47 10.99
CA VAL A 30 -6.16 6.85 12.19
C VAL A 30 -6.24 5.79 13.30
N ASP A 31 -7.13 4.83 13.19
CA ASP A 31 -7.38 3.80 14.20
C ASP A 31 -7.82 2.48 13.54
N ASP A 32 -8.08 1.49 14.39
CA ASP A 32 -8.51 0.17 13.95
C ASP A 32 -9.84 0.21 13.18
N ASP A 33 -10.78 0.99 13.64
CA ASP A 33 -12.11 1.06 13.03
C ASP A 33 -12.07 1.68 11.66
N SER A 34 -11.36 2.79 11.48
CA SER A 34 -11.20 3.45 10.18
C SER A 34 -10.41 2.56 9.21
N TYR A 35 -9.42 1.84 9.70
CA TYR A 35 -8.65 0.90 8.88
C TYR A 35 -9.50 -0.29 8.41
N ARG A 36 -10.26 -0.88 9.31
CA ARG A 36 -11.18 -1.98 8.98
C ARG A 36 -12.32 -1.55 8.06
N ALA A 37 -12.74 -0.31 8.14
CA ALA A 37 -13.77 0.22 7.24
C ALA A 37 -13.33 0.19 5.76
N TRP A 38 -12.04 0.28 5.49
CA TRP A 38 -11.51 0.18 4.15
C TRP A 38 -11.48 -1.27 3.64
N HIS A 39 -11.00 -2.22 4.44
CA HIS A 39 -10.94 -3.64 4.06
C HIS A 39 -11.25 -4.52 5.27
N LYS A 40 -12.52 -4.81 5.45
CA LYS A 40 -13.03 -5.50 6.64
C LYS A 40 -12.36 -6.85 6.92
N GLU A 41 -12.03 -7.60 5.87
CA GLU A 41 -11.54 -8.97 5.98
C GLU A 41 -10.05 -9.02 6.27
N ASP A 42 -9.26 -8.15 5.68
CA ASP A 42 -7.80 -8.19 5.77
C ASP A 42 -7.20 -7.19 6.76
N HIS A 43 -7.80 -6.01 6.90
CA HIS A 43 -7.30 -5.00 7.82
C HIS A 43 -7.73 -5.30 9.27
N VAL A 44 -6.77 -5.36 10.19
CA VAL A 44 -7.02 -5.77 11.58
C VAL A 44 -6.78 -4.62 12.56
N SER A 45 -5.61 -4.00 12.53
CA SER A 45 -5.21 -2.98 13.49
C SER A 45 -4.40 -1.88 12.83
N PHE A 46 -4.54 -0.66 13.32
CA PHE A 46 -3.84 0.50 12.80
C PHE A 46 -3.64 1.54 13.89
N ARG A 47 -2.43 2.07 14.00
CA ARG A 47 -2.16 3.18 14.93
C ARG A 47 -0.91 3.95 14.51
N TRP A 48 -0.86 5.21 14.92
CA TRP A 48 0.33 6.04 14.77
C TRP A 48 1.26 5.81 15.96
N LEU A 49 2.51 5.43 15.68
CA LEU A 49 3.53 5.21 16.71
C LEU A 49 4.35 6.46 16.98
N LYS A 50 4.53 7.31 15.96
CA LYS A 50 5.37 8.48 16.05
C LYS A 50 4.87 9.56 15.09
N GLY A 51 4.92 10.82 15.54
CA GLY A 51 4.53 11.97 14.75
C GLY A 51 3.02 12.18 14.67
N GLN A 52 2.61 13.17 13.92
CA GLN A 52 1.21 13.46 13.66
C GLN A 52 0.68 12.58 12.53
N PRO A 53 -0.62 12.23 12.52
CA PRO A 53 -1.20 11.45 11.41
C PRO A 53 -0.96 12.10 10.05
N TRP A 54 -0.48 11.29 9.11
CA TRP A 54 -0.33 11.65 7.69
C TRP A 54 0.56 12.88 7.45
N VAL A 55 1.66 12.95 8.16
CA VAL A 55 2.72 13.95 7.98
C VAL A 55 4.02 13.23 7.62
N ASP A 56 4.88 13.87 6.84
CA ASP A 56 6.20 13.33 6.50
C ASP A 56 6.95 12.92 7.77
N GLU A 57 7.65 11.80 7.72
CA GLU A 57 8.43 11.19 8.80
C GLU A 57 7.59 10.54 9.91
N SER A 58 6.27 10.61 9.88
CA SER A 58 5.45 9.87 10.84
C SER A 58 5.48 8.37 10.61
N VAL A 59 5.29 7.60 11.68
CA VAL A 59 5.42 6.14 11.67
C VAL A 59 4.08 5.50 12.02
N ILE A 60 3.68 4.54 11.17
CA ILE A 60 2.46 3.76 11.29
C ILE A 60 2.80 2.35 11.75
N TYR A 61 1.95 1.78 12.62
CA TYR A 61 1.88 0.35 12.86
C TYR A 61 0.55 -0.16 12.31
N ALA A 62 0.61 -1.20 11.51
CA ALA A 62 -0.58 -1.84 10.95
C ALA A 62 -0.49 -3.37 11.03
N GLU A 63 -1.63 -4.00 11.26
CA GLU A 63 -1.75 -5.46 11.15
C GLU A 63 -2.77 -5.78 10.07
N GLU A 64 -2.37 -6.65 9.14
CA GLU A 64 -3.24 -7.06 8.04
C GLU A 64 -2.94 -8.50 7.61
N TYR A 65 -3.97 -9.16 7.08
CA TYR A 65 -3.81 -10.47 6.48
C TYR A 65 -3.38 -10.34 5.03
N ILE A 66 -2.28 -11.00 4.69
CA ILE A 66 -1.82 -11.17 3.32
C ILE A 66 -1.49 -12.65 3.16
N HIS A 67 -2.06 -13.29 2.14
CA HIS A 67 -1.86 -14.70 1.86
C HIS A 67 -2.22 -15.60 3.05
N GLY A 68 -3.32 -15.27 3.75
CA GLY A 68 -3.82 -16.02 4.89
C GLY A 68 -2.98 -15.91 6.16
N LYS A 69 -1.95 -15.07 6.17
CA LYS A 69 -1.08 -14.83 7.33
C LYS A 69 -1.20 -13.41 7.84
N LEU A 70 -1.24 -13.28 9.16
CA LEU A 70 -1.22 -11.97 9.80
C LEU A 70 0.18 -11.36 9.72
N HIS A 71 0.26 -10.19 9.12
CA HIS A 71 1.49 -9.40 9.04
C HIS A 71 1.41 -8.21 9.97
N LYS A 72 2.47 -8.02 10.76
CA LYS A 72 2.65 -6.86 11.62
C LYS A 72 3.66 -5.94 10.95
N LEU A 73 3.19 -4.77 10.52
CA LEU A 73 3.92 -3.89 9.64
C LEU A 73 4.20 -2.55 10.31
N LYS A 74 5.41 -2.03 10.09
CA LYS A 74 5.76 -0.66 10.50
C LYS A 74 6.24 0.10 9.27
N PHE A 75 5.58 1.19 8.98
CA PHE A 75 5.89 2.04 7.84
C PHE A 75 6.17 3.47 8.28
N LYS A 76 7.05 4.11 7.54
CA LYS A 76 7.31 5.55 7.67
C LYS A 76 6.77 6.26 6.44
N ILE A 77 6.03 7.34 6.64
CA ILE A 77 5.60 8.22 5.55
C ILE A 77 6.81 8.98 5.02
N THR A 78 7.09 8.85 3.73
CA THR A 78 8.24 9.50 3.09
C THR A 78 7.85 10.70 2.25
N ARG A 79 6.61 10.76 1.77
CA ARG A 79 6.13 11.88 0.97
C ARG A 79 4.61 11.92 0.95
N ILE A 80 4.06 13.13 1.14
CA ILE A 80 2.64 13.39 0.93
C ILE A 80 2.50 14.60 0.03
N VAL A 81 1.77 14.43 -1.06
CA VAL A 81 1.31 15.51 -1.93
C VAL A 81 -0.21 15.50 -1.87
N PRO A 82 -0.85 16.50 -1.26
CA PRO A 82 -2.30 16.52 -1.08
C PRO A 82 -3.05 16.25 -2.39
N ASN A 83 -4.03 15.37 -2.34
CA ASN A 83 -4.89 14.96 -3.45
C ASN A 83 -4.18 14.25 -4.60
N GLU A 84 -2.90 13.94 -4.47
CA GLU A 84 -2.12 13.33 -5.55
C GLU A 84 -1.36 12.07 -5.15
N ARG A 85 -0.69 12.07 -3.96
CA ARG A 85 0.27 11.00 -3.65
C ARG A 85 0.51 10.82 -2.16
N ILE A 86 0.63 9.56 -1.76
CA ILE A 86 1.14 9.14 -0.46
C ILE A 86 2.21 8.09 -0.69
N GLU A 87 3.45 8.36 -0.26
CA GLU A 87 4.55 7.40 -0.31
C GLU A 87 4.92 6.95 1.10
N TYR A 88 5.22 5.67 1.23
CA TYR A 88 5.67 5.10 2.48
C TYR A 88 6.66 3.96 2.27
N THR A 89 7.50 3.72 3.28
CA THR A 89 8.53 2.69 3.23
C THR A 89 8.58 1.93 4.56
N PRO A 90 8.98 0.64 4.57
CA PRO A 90 9.20 -0.07 5.82
C PRO A 90 10.24 0.62 6.70
N VAL A 91 10.02 0.63 8.01
CA VAL A 91 10.97 1.19 8.98
C VAL A 91 12.24 0.34 9.06
N SER A 92 12.10 -0.98 8.99
CA SER A 92 13.25 -1.90 9.03
C SER A 92 14.17 -1.69 7.83
N ARG A 93 15.45 -1.40 8.10
CA ARG A 93 16.46 -1.26 7.06
C ARG A 93 16.64 -2.54 6.25
N PHE A 94 16.51 -3.70 6.92
CA PHE A 94 16.61 -5.00 6.26
C PHE A 94 15.45 -5.21 5.26
N ILE A 95 14.22 -4.98 5.71
CA ILE A 95 13.04 -5.13 4.85
C ILE A 95 13.06 -4.13 3.70
N ARG A 96 13.51 -2.90 3.96
CA ARG A 96 13.60 -1.83 2.95
C ARG A 96 14.52 -2.18 1.78
N LYS A 97 15.51 -3.04 1.98
CA LYS A 97 16.35 -3.52 0.87
C LYS A 97 15.55 -4.26 -0.19
N PHE A 98 14.49 -4.94 0.22
CA PHE A 98 13.63 -5.74 -0.67
C PHE A 98 12.33 -5.05 -1.04
N PHE A 99 11.86 -4.12 -0.20
CA PHE A 99 10.61 -3.39 -0.37
C PHE A 99 10.84 -1.89 -0.18
N PRO A 100 11.60 -1.25 -1.11
CA PRO A 100 12.08 0.11 -0.86
C PRO A 100 11.01 1.19 -0.87
N LYS A 101 9.86 0.96 -1.54
CA LYS A 101 8.87 2.01 -1.70
C LYS A 101 7.49 1.43 -1.98
N ASN A 102 6.49 2.02 -1.32
CA ASN A 102 5.08 1.82 -1.63
C ASN A 102 4.43 3.18 -1.84
N GLU A 103 3.43 3.25 -2.70
CA GLU A 103 2.72 4.50 -2.93
C GLU A 103 1.28 4.31 -3.37
N PHE A 104 0.46 5.29 -3.01
CA PHE A 104 -0.85 5.51 -3.58
C PHE A 104 -0.79 6.77 -4.41
N MET A 105 -1.30 6.71 -5.64
CA MET A 105 -1.39 7.85 -6.55
C MET A 105 -2.83 8.08 -6.96
N ILE A 106 -3.19 9.34 -7.15
CA ILE A 106 -4.53 9.76 -7.57
C ILE A 106 -4.36 10.65 -8.79
N GLU A 107 -4.94 10.23 -9.90
CA GLU A 107 -4.91 10.99 -11.15
C GLU A 107 -6.34 11.35 -11.56
N GLN A 108 -6.58 12.62 -11.82
CA GLN A 108 -7.88 13.04 -12.33
C GLN A 108 -8.05 12.68 -13.81
N LYS A 109 -9.20 12.11 -14.14
CA LYS A 109 -9.58 11.77 -15.52
C LYS A 109 -11.00 12.29 -15.80
N GLY A 110 -11.10 13.53 -16.29
CA GLY A 110 -12.42 14.13 -16.54
C GLY A 110 -13.24 14.23 -15.26
N GLU A 111 -14.38 13.54 -15.21
CA GLU A 111 -15.27 13.54 -14.05
C GLU A 111 -14.99 12.41 -13.07
N SER A 112 -13.97 11.61 -13.33
CA SER A 112 -13.56 10.51 -12.48
C SER A 112 -12.07 10.61 -12.10
N CYS A 113 -11.61 9.70 -11.27
CA CYS A 113 -10.22 9.59 -10.85
C CYS A 113 -9.71 8.18 -11.06
N LEU A 114 -8.42 8.07 -11.38
CA LEU A 114 -7.71 6.82 -11.35
C LEU A 114 -6.97 6.72 -10.02
N PHE A 115 -7.29 5.69 -9.24
CA PHE A 115 -6.58 5.34 -8.02
C PHE A 115 -5.58 4.23 -8.32
N ILE A 116 -4.31 4.47 -8.00
CA ILE A 116 -3.21 3.55 -8.32
C ILE A 116 -2.49 3.18 -7.03
N ALA A 117 -2.48 1.89 -6.70
CA ALA A 117 -1.65 1.36 -5.62
C ALA A 117 -0.42 0.70 -6.25
N SER A 118 0.77 1.00 -5.77
CA SER A 118 1.99 0.38 -6.29
C SER A 118 2.98 0.06 -5.18
N GLY A 119 3.73 -1.02 -5.40
CA GLY A 119 4.83 -1.43 -4.55
C GLY A 119 6.06 -1.73 -5.39
N HIS A 120 7.22 -1.27 -4.94
CA HIS A 120 8.50 -1.55 -5.56
C HIS A 120 9.17 -2.68 -4.78
N TYR A 121 9.55 -3.73 -5.49
CA TYR A 121 10.17 -4.91 -4.90
C TYR A 121 11.53 -5.14 -5.56
N ARG A 122 12.51 -5.47 -4.72
CA ARG A 122 13.85 -5.81 -5.19
C ARG A 122 14.12 -7.26 -4.87
N LEU A 123 14.20 -8.08 -5.91
CA LEU A 123 14.35 -9.53 -5.79
C LEU A 123 15.78 -9.93 -6.09
N GLY A 124 16.39 -10.72 -5.17
CA GLY A 124 17.70 -11.32 -5.41
C GLY A 124 17.60 -12.51 -6.36
N TRP A 125 18.57 -12.65 -7.27
CA TRP A 125 18.57 -13.73 -8.26
C TRP A 125 18.63 -15.13 -7.62
N ILE A 126 19.32 -15.27 -6.49
CA ILE A 126 19.35 -16.53 -5.74
C ILE A 126 17.96 -16.91 -5.26
N GLY A 127 17.23 -15.96 -4.68
CA GLY A 127 15.86 -16.15 -4.26
C GLY A 127 14.94 -16.51 -5.43
N LYS A 128 15.11 -15.86 -6.58
CA LYS A 128 14.33 -16.16 -7.80
C LYS A 128 14.53 -17.59 -8.27
N ILE A 129 15.75 -18.13 -8.19
CA ILE A 129 16.04 -19.50 -8.63
C ILE A 129 15.44 -20.52 -7.66
N PHE A 130 15.69 -20.37 -6.35
CA PHE A 130 15.31 -21.37 -5.35
C PHE A 130 13.91 -21.21 -4.81
N PHE A 131 13.34 -20.00 -4.83
CA PHE A 131 12.03 -19.68 -4.26
C PHE A 131 11.08 -19.02 -5.24
N LYS A 132 11.28 -19.26 -6.53
CA LYS A 132 10.48 -18.65 -7.60
C LYS A 132 8.98 -18.77 -7.38
N LYS A 133 8.50 -19.97 -7.09
CA LYS A 133 7.07 -20.23 -6.89
C LYS A 133 6.51 -19.50 -5.66
N ALA A 134 7.27 -19.50 -4.56
CA ALA A 134 6.86 -18.80 -3.33
C ALA A 134 6.83 -17.28 -3.55
N ILE A 135 7.79 -16.72 -4.28
CA ILE A 135 7.83 -15.30 -4.63
C ILE A 135 6.64 -14.93 -5.53
N GLU A 136 6.37 -15.70 -6.58
CA GLU A 136 5.24 -15.48 -7.48
C GLU A 136 3.91 -15.54 -6.74
N ASN A 137 3.72 -16.51 -5.85
CA ASN A 137 2.53 -16.62 -5.03
C ASN A 137 2.38 -15.43 -4.09
N GLY A 138 3.47 -15.00 -3.46
CA GLY A 138 3.48 -13.83 -2.58
C GLY A 138 3.10 -12.55 -3.33
N LEU A 139 3.72 -12.30 -4.49
CA LEU A 139 3.41 -11.13 -5.33
C LEU A 139 1.96 -11.16 -5.82
N SER A 140 1.46 -12.33 -6.22
CA SER A 140 0.07 -12.51 -6.63
C SER A 140 -0.90 -12.16 -5.50
N SER A 141 -0.60 -12.57 -4.28
CA SER A 141 -1.42 -12.28 -3.10
C SER A 141 -1.41 -10.79 -2.76
N VAL A 142 -0.28 -10.13 -2.86
CA VAL A 142 -0.17 -8.68 -2.65
C VAL A 142 -0.96 -7.93 -3.72
N LYS A 143 -0.87 -8.35 -4.97
CA LYS A 143 -1.65 -7.73 -6.05
C LYS A 143 -3.14 -7.90 -5.84
N LYS A 144 -3.57 -9.06 -5.39
CA LYS A 144 -4.97 -9.32 -5.04
C LYS A 144 -5.43 -8.37 -3.93
N HIS A 145 -4.62 -8.19 -2.89
CA HIS A 145 -4.90 -7.26 -1.80
C HIS A 145 -5.05 -5.82 -2.31
N MET A 146 -4.13 -5.35 -3.15
CA MET A 146 -4.20 -4.03 -3.79
C MET A 146 -5.48 -3.85 -4.59
N LYS A 147 -5.86 -4.87 -5.36
CA LYS A 147 -7.09 -4.85 -6.15
C LYS A 147 -8.33 -4.75 -5.27
N GLU A 148 -8.39 -5.53 -4.21
CA GLU A 148 -9.51 -5.51 -3.26
C GLU A 148 -9.62 -4.16 -2.55
N GLU A 149 -8.50 -3.57 -2.15
CA GLU A 149 -8.47 -2.22 -1.57
C GLU A 149 -9.05 -1.18 -2.55
N GLY A 150 -8.66 -1.25 -3.81
CA GLY A 150 -9.18 -0.36 -4.84
C GLY A 150 -10.67 -0.55 -5.08
N GLU A 151 -11.12 -1.79 -5.18
CA GLU A 151 -12.55 -2.11 -5.35
C GLU A 151 -13.39 -1.66 -4.15
N ASN A 152 -12.89 -1.84 -2.95
CA ASN A 152 -13.57 -1.37 -1.74
C ASN A 152 -13.65 0.15 -1.69
N LEU A 153 -12.57 0.83 -2.06
CA LEU A 153 -12.53 2.28 -2.13
C LEU A 153 -13.57 2.81 -3.14
N LYS A 154 -13.65 2.17 -4.31
CA LYS A 154 -14.66 2.48 -5.32
C LYS A 154 -16.07 2.32 -4.75
N ARG A 155 -16.34 1.22 -4.10
CA ARG A 155 -17.66 0.94 -3.50
C ARG A 155 -18.02 1.96 -2.41
N ILE A 156 -17.05 2.40 -1.63
CA ILE A 156 -17.28 3.36 -0.54
C ILE A 156 -17.52 4.78 -1.08
N LEU A 157 -16.80 5.19 -2.11
CA LEU A 157 -16.80 6.57 -2.61
C LEU A 157 -17.70 6.81 -3.81
N GLU A 158 -18.18 5.79 -4.45
CA GLU A 158 -19.20 5.85 -5.49
C GLU A 158 -20.59 5.57 -4.91
#